data_bd24d2480de50a86d43a07511f1a9b71
#
_entry.id   bd24d2480de50a86d43a07511f1a9b71
#
_cell.length_a   1.000
_cell.length_b   1.000
_cell.length_c   1.000
_cell.angle_alpha   90.00
_cell.angle_beta   90.00
_cell.angle_gamma   90.00
#
_symmetry.space_group_name_H-M   'P 1'
#
loop_
_entity.id
_entity.type
_entity.pdbx_description
1 polymer ?
#
loop_
_entity_poly.entity_id
_entity_poly.type
_entity_poly.pdbx_seq_one_letter_code
_entity_poly.pdbx_strand_id
1 'polypeptide(L)'
;MLKVNGQAYVTNLKEVSPRLITGTVYSFEKVGEEFKTTFIKAKFVGEAITYLITNNVKEKDKVFIKSGVIKSNTWTNKEGKENSQIELTIFELDAIQNKEVETKEVNRFKI
;
A
#
# COMPACT_ATOMS: atom_id res chain seq x y z
N MET A 1 -0.67 13.15 -12.22
CA MET A 1 -0.87 12.11 -11.20
C MET A 1 -0.56 10.75 -11.77
N LEU A 2 0.20 9.98 -11.05
CA LEU A 2 0.52 8.63 -11.49
C LEU A 2 -0.44 7.64 -10.85
N LYS A 3 -0.95 6.73 -11.66
CA LYS A 3 -1.78 5.65 -11.17
C LYS A 3 -0.90 4.51 -10.69
N VAL A 4 -1.33 3.86 -9.62
CA VAL A 4 -0.55 2.81 -8.97
C VAL A 4 -1.43 1.59 -8.74
N ASN A 5 -0.88 0.41 -9.02
CA ASN A 5 -1.49 -0.83 -8.58
C ASN A 5 -0.36 -1.80 -8.24
N GLY A 6 -0.71 -2.86 -7.52
CA GLY A 6 0.26 -3.86 -7.14
C GLY A 6 0.09 -4.32 -5.72
N GLN A 7 0.96 -5.24 -5.32
CA GLN A 7 0.92 -5.80 -3.98
C GLN A 7 1.73 -4.96 -3.02
N ALA A 8 1.27 -4.86 -1.79
CA ALA A 8 1.97 -4.13 -0.75
C ALA A 8 1.53 -4.64 0.61
N TYR A 9 2.37 -4.38 1.59
CA TYR A 9 2.03 -4.63 2.98
C TYR A 9 1.57 -3.33 3.61
N VAL A 10 0.73 -3.41 4.62
CA VAL A 10 0.22 -2.22 5.30
C VAL A 10 0.69 -2.22 6.75
N THR A 11 0.90 -1.01 7.27
CA THR A 11 1.29 -0.84 8.66
C THR A 11 0.85 0.54 9.13
N ASN A 12 0.89 0.75 10.44
CA ASN A 12 0.51 2.04 11.05
C ASN A 12 -0.89 2.49 10.67
N LEU A 13 -1.81 1.53 10.54
CA LEU A 13 -3.18 1.86 10.18
C LEU A 13 -3.86 2.63 11.31
N LYS A 14 -4.50 3.74 10.95
CA LYS A 14 -5.17 4.59 11.91
C LYS A 14 -6.43 5.17 11.29
N GLU A 15 -7.55 4.93 11.94
CA GLU A 15 -8.80 5.51 11.48
C GLU A 15 -8.89 6.95 11.97
N VAL A 16 -8.86 7.89 11.03
CA VAL A 16 -8.94 9.31 11.35
C VAL A 16 -10.40 9.74 11.40
N SER A 17 -11.21 9.22 10.51
CA SER A 17 -12.65 9.49 10.46
C SER A 17 -13.31 8.34 9.71
N PRO A 18 -14.64 8.29 9.68
CA PRO A 18 -15.30 7.23 8.92
C PRO A 18 -14.98 7.25 7.43
N ARG A 19 -14.39 8.33 6.94
CA ARG A 19 -14.08 8.48 5.53
C ARG A 19 -12.59 8.49 5.23
N LEU A 20 -11.75 8.26 6.25
CA LEU A 20 -10.32 8.34 6.02
C LEU A 20 -9.58 7.44 7.00
N ILE A 21 -8.83 6.51 6.46
CA ILE A 21 -7.88 5.74 7.24
C ILE A 21 -6.51 6.07 6.68
N THR A 22 -5.57 6.39 7.56
CA THR A 22 -4.20 6.63 7.15
C THR A 22 -3.34 5.45 7.53
N GLY A 23 -2.20 5.32 6.86
CA GLY A 23 -1.28 4.25 7.17
C GLY A 23 -0.03 4.41 6.34
N THR A 24 0.75 3.35 6.31
CA THR A 24 1.96 3.27 5.50
C THR A 24 1.88 1.97 4.74
N VAL A 25 2.18 2.02 3.45
CA VAL A 25 2.33 0.81 2.66
C VAL A 25 3.80 0.62 2.38
N TYR A 26 4.23 -0.63 2.33
CA TYR A 26 5.62 -0.91 2.06
C TYR A 26 5.75 -2.17 1.22
N SER A 27 6.86 -2.25 0.51
CA SER A 27 7.15 -3.40 -0.31
C SER A 27 8.63 -3.70 -0.22
N PHE A 28 8.97 -4.93 -0.55
CA PHE A 28 10.35 -5.38 -0.57
C PHE A 28 10.77 -5.58 -2.01
N GLU A 29 11.99 -5.19 -2.28
CA GLU A 29 12.55 -5.33 -3.61
C GLU A 29 13.95 -5.89 -3.47
N LYS A 30 14.25 -6.89 -4.27
CA LYS A 30 15.61 -7.47 -4.26
C LYS A 30 16.46 -6.76 -5.30
N VAL A 31 17.56 -6.17 -4.85
CA VAL A 31 18.48 -5.48 -5.73
C VAL A 31 19.83 -6.15 -5.53
N GLY A 32 20.24 -6.95 -6.52
CA GLY A 32 21.44 -7.74 -6.36
C GLY A 32 21.21 -8.82 -5.33
N GLU A 33 22.05 -8.83 -4.29
CA GLU A 33 21.91 -9.78 -3.20
C GLU A 33 21.28 -9.16 -1.96
N GLU A 34 20.83 -7.93 -2.08
CA GLU A 34 20.26 -7.22 -0.95
C GLU A 34 18.78 -6.97 -1.16
N PHE A 35 18.04 -6.86 -0.06
CA PHE A 35 16.65 -6.46 -0.10
C PHE A 35 16.52 -5.02 0.33
N LYS A 36 15.73 -4.27 -0.41
CA LYS A 36 15.41 -2.91 -0.05
C LYS A 36 13.92 -2.81 0.24
N THR A 37 13.58 -2.05 1.26
CA THR A 37 12.19 -1.82 1.63
C THR A 37 11.83 -0.40 1.31
N THR A 38 10.72 -0.22 0.61
CA THR A 38 10.22 1.09 0.28
C THR A 38 8.95 1.34 1.08
N PHE A 39 8.91 2.48 1.78
CA PHE A 39 7.76 2.89 2.59
C PHE A 39 7.14 4.14 1.97
N ILE A 40 5.82 4.14 1.85
CA ILE A 40 5.09 5.30 1.34
C ILE A 40 3.90 5.56 2.24
N LYS A 41 3.73 6.80 2.65
CA LYS A 41 2.53 7.18 3.41
C LYS A 41 1.31 7.05 2.52
N ALA A 42 0.25 6.54 3.09
CA ALA A 42 -0.94 6.22 2.32
C ALA A 42 -2.19 6.74 3.01
N LYS A 43 -3.17 7.08 2.18
CA LYS A 43 -4.52 7.39 2.62
C LYS A 43 -5.46 6.41 1.95
N PHE A 44 -6.33 5.81 2.73
CA PHE A 44 -7.31 4.87 2.22
C PHE A 44 -8.66 5.56 2.26
N VAL A 45 -9.33 5.61 1.14
CA VAL A 45 -10.62 6.29 1.02
C VAL A 45 -11.59 5.42 0.24
N GLY A 46 -12.89 5.70 0.38
CA GLY A 46 -13.91 5.03 -0.40
C GLY A 46 -13.95 3.53 -0.15
N GLU A 47 -13.90 2.77 -1.23
CA GLU A 47 -14.02 1.32 -1.13
C GLU A 47 -12.82 0.68 -0.44
N ALA A 48 -11.68 1.36 -0.42
CA ALA A 48 -10.53 0.83 0.28
C ALA A 48 -10.80 0.73 1.78
N ILE A 49 -11.52 1.71 2.33
CA ILE A 49 -11.89 1.66 3.74
C ILE A 49 -12.79 0.46 4.00
N THR A 50 -13.78 0.27 3.14
CA THR A 50 -14.69 -0.86 3.28
C THR A 50 -13.92 -2.17 3.26
N TYR A 51 -12.95 -2.29 2.36
CA TYR A 51 -12.15 -3.50 2.29
C TYR A 51 -11.37 -3.73 3.57
N LEU A 52 -10.73 -2.69 4.10
CA LEU A 52 -9.92 -2.83 5.31
C LEU A 52 -10.77 -3.32 6.48
N ILE A 53 -11.97 -2.78 6.61
CA ILE A 53 -12.85 -3.12 7.72
C ILE A 53 -13.46 -4.50 7.52
N THR A 54 -14.02 -4.74 6.34
CA THR A 54 -14.70 -6.00 6.06
C THR A 54 -13.77 -7.21 6.16
N ASN A 55 -12.53 -7.03 5.73
CA ASN A 55 -11.58 -8.12 5.73
C ASN A 55 -10.66 -8.11 6.95
N ASN A 56 -10.94 -7.22 7.89
CA ASN A 56 -10.20 -7.14 9.15
C ASN A 56 -8.69 -7.11 8.91
N VAL A 57 -8.28 -6.22 8.00
CA VAL A 57 -6.87 -6.10 7.65
C VAL A 57 -6.10 -5.52 8.83
N LYS A 58 -4.99 -6.13 9.14
CA LYS A 58 -4.19 -5.79 10.31
C LYS A 58 -2.80 -5.35 9.90
N GLU A 59 -2.02 -4.94 10.91
CA GLU A 59 -0.63 -4.59 10.70
C GLU A 59 0.10 -5.72 10.01
N LYS A 60 0.90 -5.35 9.01
CA LYS A 60 1.75 -6.26 8.27
C LYS A 60 1.01 -7.20 7.34
N ASP A 61 -0.30 -7.01 7.20
CA ASP A 61 -1.04 -7.79 6.21
C ASP A 61 -0.70 -7.33 4.81
N LYS A 62 -0.83 -8.24 3.87
CA LYS A 62 -0.54 -7.98 2.47
C LYS A 62 -1.84 -7.76 1.73
N VAL A 63 -1.87 -6.74 0.90
CA VAL A 63 -3.06 -6.42 0.11
C VAL A 63 -2.66 -6.14 -1.33
N PHE A 64 -3.63 -6.19 -2.23
CA PHE A 64 -3.43 -5.79 -3.61
C PHE A 64 -4.08 -4.43 -3.80
N ILE A 65 -3.27 -3.44 -4.19
CA ILE A 65 -3.79 -2.11 -4.49
C ILE A 65 -4.34 -2.17 -5.91
N LYS A 66 -5.67 -2.14 -6.00
CA LYS A 66 -6.32 -2.21 -7.30
C LYS A 66 -6.34 -0.85 -7.98
N SER A 67 -6.51 0.20 -7.20
CA SER A 67 -6.57 1.55 -7.75
C SER A 67 -6.01 2.53 -6.74
N GLY A 68 -5.03 3.30 -7.16
CA GLY A 68 -4.43 4.33 -6.32
C GLY A 68 -3.73 5.35 -7.18
N VAL A 69 -3.41 6.49 -6.58
CA VAL A 69 -2.66 7.54 -7.27
C VAL A 69 -1.58 8.08 -6.35
N ILE A 70 -0.47 8.47 -6.94
CA ILE A 70 0.64 9.08 -6.22
C ILE A 70 0.58 10.57 -6.43
N LYS A 71 0.73 11.33 -5.35
CA LYS A 71 0.82 12.77 -5.38
C LYS A 71 2.07 13.22 -4.66
N SER A 72 2.58 14.36 -5.07
CA SER A 72 3.70 15.00 -4.39
C SER A 72 3.18 16.26 -3.72
N ASN A 73 3.41 16.37 -2.42
CA ASN A 73 3.07 17.57 -1.66
C ASN A 73 4.35 18.32 -1.38
N THR A 74 4.33 19.62 -1.70
CA THR A 74 5.48 20.47 -1.47
C THR A 74 5.06 21.63 -0.57
N TRP A 75 5.91 21.93 0.40
CA TRP A 75 5.63 23.06 1.29
C TRP A 75 6.96 23.71 1.70
N THR A 76 6.86 24.95 2.16
CA THR A 76 8.02 25.68 2.64
C THR A 76 7.95 25.75 4.15
N ASN A 77 9.05 25.35 4.81
CA ASN A 77 9.08 25.39 6.27
C ASN A 77 9.43 26.78 6.76
N LYS A 78 9.52 26.91 8.10
CA LYS A 78 9.75 28.22 8.71
C LYS A 78 11.10 28.80 8.37
N GLU A 79 12.04 27.96 7.96
CA GLU A 79 13.38 28.40 7.62
C GLU A 79 13.50 28.75 6.14
N GLY A 80 12.40 28.71 5.42
CA GLY A 80 12.42 29.03 4.00
C GLY A 80 12.83 27.88 3.11
N LYS A 81 13.01 26.69 3.66
CA LYS A 81 13.38 25.54 2.88
C LYS A 81 12.14 24.86 2.31
N GLU A 82 12.25 24.45 1.07
CA GLU A 82 11.20 23.73 0.40
C GLU A 82 11.32 22.25 0.72
N ASN A 83 10.21 21.65 1.13
CA ASN A 83 10.15 20.24 1.43
C ASN A 83 9.10 19.58 0.56
N SER A 84 9.30 18.32 0.23
CA SER A 84 8.33 17.57 -0.54
C SER A 84 8.15 16.20 0.05
N GLN A 85 6.97 15.63 -0.18
CA GLN A 85 6.63 14.33 0.33
C GLN A 85 5.71 13.64 -0.66
N ILE A 86 5.98 12.37 -0.91
CA ILE A 86 5.15 11.58 -1.79
C ILE A 86 4.08 10.90 -0.95
N GLU A 87 2.83 11.00 -1.42
CA GLU A 87 1.69 10.36 -0.76
C GLU A 87 0.96 9.50 -1.75
N LEU A 88 0.46 8.37 -1.27
CA LEU A 88 -0.33 7.47 -2.07
C LEU A 88 -1.77 7.52 -1.57
N THR A 89 -2.71 7.81 -2.46
CA THR A 89 -4.13 7.74 -2.13
C THR A 89 -4.70 6.49 -2.76
N ILE A 90 -5.27 5.62 -1.95
CA ILE A 90 -5.75 4.32 -2.40
C ILE A 90 -7.27 4.33 -2.38
N PHE A 91 -7.87 4.03 -3.53
CA PHE A 91 -9.32 4.03 -3.69
C PHE A 91 -9.91 2.64 -3.62
N GLU A 92 -9.17 1.63 -4.04
CA GLU A 92 -9.68 0.26 -4.07
C GLU A 92 -8.58 -0.71 -3.70
N LEU A 93 -8.95 -1.71 -2.90
CA LEU A 93 -8.08 -2.81 -2.54
C LEU A 93 -8.75 -4.10 -2.95
N ASP A 94 -7.94 -5.14 -3.09
CA ASP A 94 -8.45 -6.45 -3.44
C ASP A 94 -7.60 -7.50 -2.71
N ALA A 95 -8.09 -8.73 -2.70
CA ALA A 95 -7.36 -9.82 -2.10
C ALA A 95 -6.18 -10.20 -2.97
N ILE A 96 -5.17 -10.79 -2.34
CA ILE A 96 -4.04 -11.28 -3.10
C ILE A 96 -4.48 -12.48 -3.90
N GLN A 97 -4.36 -12.39 -5.21
CA GLN A 97 -4.89 -13.39 -6.09
C GLN A 97 -4.04 -14.64 -6.17
N ASN A 98 -2.75 -14.49 -5.99
CA ASN A 98 -1.87 -15.60 -6.24
C ASN A 98 -1.72 -16.56 -5.07
N LYS A 99 -2.46 -16.35 -4.02
CA LYS A 99 -2.29 -17.22 -2.88
C LYS A 99 -2.91 -18.58 -3.11
N GLU A 100 -3.81 -18.69 -4.04
CA GLU A 100 -4.30 -19.99 -4.36
C GLU A 100 -3.48 -20.63 -5.44
N VAL A 101 -2.62 -19.96 -5.99
CA VAL A 101 -1.77 -20.49 -6.98
C VAL A 101 -0.63 -21.22 -6.40
N GLU A 102 -0.45 -20.97 -5.39
CA GLU A 102 0.60 -21.63 -4.87
C GLU A 102 0.26 -22.87 -4.52
N THR A 103 -0.21 -22.83 -4.79
CA THR A 103 -0.39 -23.71 -4.74
C THR A 103 -0.49 -24.28 -5.53
N LYS A 104 -0.54 -24.36 -5.87
CA LYS A 104 -0.32 -24.90 -6.57
C LYS A 104 0.42 -24.91 -7.16
N GLU A 105 0.51 -24.90 -6.84
CA GLU A 105 1.38 -25.15 -7.14
C GLU A 105 1.85 -25.49 -7.40
N VAL A 106 1.74 -25.57 -7.24
CA VAL A 106 2.45 -26.00 -7.31
C VAL A 106 2.59 -26.43 -7.59
N ASN A 107 2.43 -26.61 -7.50
CA ASN A 107 2.78 -27.04 -7.64
C ASN A 107 3.09 -27.27 -8.22
N ARG A 108 3.17 -27.29 -8.41
CA ARG A 108 3.73 -27.51 -8.79
C ARG A 108 4.31 -27.51 -9.29
N PHE A 109 4.33 -27.67 -9.32
CA PHE A 109 5.07 -27.80 -9.51
C PHE A 109 5.35 -28.04 -9.75
N LYS A 110 5.41 -28.15 -9.73
CA LYS A 110 5.66 -28.68 -9.75
C LYS A 110 5.85 -29.08 -10.16
N ILE A 111 5.57 -29.20 -10.24
CA ILE A 111 5.65 -29.80 -10.57
C ILE A 111 6.09 -30.05 -10.77
#